data_56c638d922c861faaac3eb5acf00cf0b
#
_entry.id   56c638d922c861faaac3eb5acf00cf0b
#
_cell.length_a   1.000
_cell.length_b   1.000
_cell.length_c   1.000
_cell.angle_alpha   90.00
_cell.angle_beta   90.00
_cell.angle_gamma   90.00
#
_symmetry.space_group_name_H-M   'P 1'
#
loop_
_entity.id
_entity.type
_entity.pdbx_description
1 polymer ?
#
loop_
_entity_poly.entity_id
_entity_poly.type
_entity_poly.pdbx_seq_one_letter_code
_entity_poly.pdbx_strand_id
1 'polypeptide(L)'
;MKAYTYIEKGKFALIDKPKPELQEATDAIVRVTLGSICSSDLHIKHGSVPRAVPGITVGHEMVGVVEEVGADVKGVKVGDRVTVNVETFCGECFYCRHGYVNNCTSPHGGWALGCRIDGGQTDYVRVPVASQGLNRIPDSVTDEQALFVGDVLATGFWAARISEITPDDTVLIVGAGPTGICTLICAMLKRPKRIIVCEPSEERRAFVKEHYPDVLLTTPDACEEFVKQHCDHGGADRVLEVAGAKNTFQLAWRCARPNAFVTVVALYDAPQILPLPDMYGKNLTFKTGGVDGCDCEEVLRLIEQGKIDTTPLITHRFPLDRIEEAYRIFENKEDGVIKIAVYN
;
A
#
# COMPACT_ATOMS: atom_id res chain seq x y z
N MET A 1 16.39 16.56 -14.83
CA MET A 1 15.11 15.88 -14.79
C MET A 1 14.15 16.58 -13.84
N LYS A 2 12.86 16.51 -14.08
CA LYS A 2 11.85 16.99 -13.13
C LYS A 2 11.71 16.04 -11.96
N ALA A 3 11.51 16.57 -10.73
CA ALA A 3 11.34 15.77 -9.52
C ALA A 3 10.43 16.48 -8.51
N TYR A 4 9.38 15.80 -8.08
CA TYR A 4 8.50 16.32 -7.04
C TYR A 4 9.12 16.06 -5.67
N THR A 5 9.47 17.13 -4.97
CA THR A 5 10.44 17.08 -3.88
C THR A 5 9.84 17.59 -2.57
N TYR A 6 10.11 16.90 -1.47
CA TYR A 6 9.80 17.36 -0.12
C TYR A 6 10.76 18.47 0.30
N ILE A 7 10.27 19.70 0.35
CA ILE A 7 11.08 20.87 0.70
C ILE A 7 11.12 21.05 2.23
N GLU A 8 9.95 21.08 2.84
CA GLU A 8 9.75 21.25 4.28
C GLU A 8 8.34 20.80 4.67
N LYS A 9 8.06 20.70 5.95
CA LYS A 9 6.71 20.36 6.43
C LYS A 9 5.65 21.28 5.82
N GLY A 10 4.64 20.70 5.21
CA GLY A 10 3.56 21.37 4.50
C GLY A 10 3.86 21.70 3.04
N LYS A 11 5.12 21.46 2.56
CA LYS A 11 5.51 21.90 1.23
C LYS A 11 6.26 20.86 0.43
N PHE A 12 5.64 20.46 -0.67
CA PHE A 12 6.30 19.80 -1.79
C PHE A 12 6.41 20.77 -2.97
N ALA A 13 7.37 20.57 -3.86
CA ALA A 13 7.55 21.37 -5.07
C ALA A 13 8.14 20.55 -6.21
N LEU A 14 7.72 20.85 -7.43
CA LEU A 14 8.32 20.30 -8.64
C LEU A 14 9.56 21.13 -8.98
N ILE A 15 10.74 20.50 -8.88
CA ILE A 15 12.02 21.16 -9.13
C ILE A 15 12.87 20.39 -10.14
N ASP A 16 13.91 21.04 -10.66
CA ASP A 16 14.91 20.38 -11.47
C ASP A 16 15.99 19.73 -10.58
N LYS A 17 16.26 18.45 -10.80
CA LYS A 17 17.35 17.69 -10.15
C LYS A 17 18.26 17.04 -11.21
N PRO A 18 19.52 16.73 -10.89
CA PRO A 18 20.34 15.91 -11.78
C PRO A 18 19.74 14.51 -11.93
N LYS A 19 20.00 13.84 -13.07
CA LYS A 19 19.69 12.40 -13.21
C LYS A 19 20.53 11.62 -12.18
N PRO A 20 19.92 10.64 -11.46
CA PRO A 20 20.68 9.83 -10.50
C PRO A 20 21.72 8.96 -11.21
N GLU A 21 22.80 8.65 -10.49
CA GLU A 21 23.86 7.75 -10.92
C GLU A 21 23.89 6.51 -10.02
N LEU A 22 24.44 5.39 -10.52
CA LEU A 22 24.72 4.22 -9.69
C LEU A 22 25.71 4.59 -8.58
N GLN A 23 25.42 4.24 -7.35
CA GLN A 23 26.30 4.47 -6.19
C GLN A 23 27.00 3.19 -5.76
N GLU A 24 26.32 2.05 -5.93
CA GLU A 24 26.83 0.72 -5.58
C GLU A 24 26.64 -0.25 -6.75
N ALA A 25 27.45 -1.30 -6.78
CA ALA A 25 27.36 -2.34 -7.80
C ALA A 25 26.02 -3.12 -7.78
N THR A 26 25.26 -2.99 -6.73
CA THR A 26 23.93 -3.62 -6.54
C THR A 26 22.76 -2.72 -6.94
N ASP A 27 23.01 -1.49 -7.38
CA ASP A 27 21.98 -0.51 -7.73
C ASP A 27 21.48 -0.69 -9.16
N ALA A 28 20.29 -0.17 -9.43
CA ALA A 28 19.81 0.09 -10.79
C ALA A 28 19.24 1.50 -10.90
N ILE A 29 19.27 2.06 -12.12
CA ILE A 29 18.53 3.26 -12.49
C ILE A 29 17.31 2.82 -13.28
N VAL A 30 16.14 3.25 -12.85
CA VAL A 30 14.87 3.01 -13.54
C VAL A 30 14.36 4.32 -14.11
N ARG A 31 14.08 4.34 -15.41
CA ARG A 31 13.32 5.40 -16.05
C ARG A 31 11.85 5.15 -15.73
N VAL A 32 11.25 6.00 -14.93
CA VAL A 32 9.85 5.89 -14.50
C VAL A 32 8.93 6.17 -15.69
N THR A 33 8.00 5.29 -15.96
CA THR A 33 6.96 5.47 -17.00
C THR A 33 5.63 5.85 -16.38
N LEU A 34 5.35 5.36 -15.18
CA LEU A 34 4.12 5.64 -14.47
C LEU A 34 4.38 5.59 -12.96
N GLY A 35 3.95 6.61 -12.24
CA GLY A 35 3.95 6.68 -10.79
C GLY A 35 2.54 6.85 -10.24
N SER A 36 2.41 6.85 -8.91
CA SER A 36 1.14 7.13 -8.24
C SER A 36 1.33 7.98 -7.00
N ILE A 37 0.22 8.53 -6.48
CA ILE A 37 0.16 9.25 -5.21
C ILE A 37 -0.41 8.32 -4.15
N CYS A 38 0.28 8.23 -3.02
CA CYS A 38 -0.15 7.46 -1.85
C CYS A 38 -0.51 8.39 -0.67
N SER A 39 -1.39 7.92 0.21
CA SER A 39 -1.69 8.64 1.46
C SER A 39 -0.45 8.81 2.34
N SER A 40 0.52 7.90 2.25
CA SER A 40 1.79 8.01 2.97
C SER A 40 2.63 9.21 2.54
N ASP A 41 2.50 9.67 1.28
CA ASP A 41 3.12 10.92 0.81
C ASP A 41 2.51 12.14 1.53
N LEU A 42 1.19 12.12 1.80
CA LEU A 42 0.53 13.17 2.58
C LEU A 42 0.98 13.14 4.04
N HIS A 43 1.19 11.95 4.63
CA HIS A 43 1.77 11.84 5.98
C HIS A 43 3.17 12.46 6.04
N ILE A 44 4.01 12.28 5.00
CA ILE A 44 5.30 12.98 4.88
C ILE A 44 5.06 14.50 4.81
N LYS A 45 4.20 14.95 3.91
CA LYS A 45 3.86 16.37 3.73
C LYS A 45 3.44 17.02 5.05
N HIS A 46 2.58 16.36 5.83
CA HIS A 46 2.07 16.88 7.11
C HIS A 46 3.04 16.69 8.29
N GLY A 47 4.18 16.00 8.08
CA GLY A 47 5.20 15.81 9.11
C GLY A 47 4.88 14.69 10.10
N SER A 48 3.97 13.78 9.77
CA SER A 48 3.62 12.61 10.59
C SER A 48 4.62 11.45 10.43
N VAL A 49 5.60 11.58 9.52
CA VAL A 49 6.68 10.60 9.30
C VAL A 49 8.02 11.19 9.73
N PRO A 50 8.45 11.03 11.00
CA PRO A 50 9.65 11.70 11.53
C PRO A 50 10.95 11.34 10.82
N ARG A 51 11.01 10.17 10.15
CA ARG A 51 12.17 9.69 9.40
C ARG A 51 12.28 10.27 7.98
N ALA A 52 11.27 10.99 7.51
CA ALA A 52 11.30 11.61 6.18
C ALA A 52 12.34 12.73 6.13
N VAL A 53 13.12 12.77 5.05
CA VAL A 53 14.27 13.69 4.90
C VAL A 53 13.91 14.80 3.93
N PRO A 54 13.98 16.10 4.31
CA PRO A 54 13.82 17.20 3.37
C PRO A 54 14.86 17.13 2.23
N GLY A 55 14.45 17.54 1.03
CA GLY A 55 15.27 17.51 -0.17
C GLY A 55 15.14 16.23 -1.01
N ILE A 56 14.49 15.16 -0.51
CA ILE A 56 14.24 13.96 -1.30
C ILE A 56 13.10 14.13 -2.29
N THR A 57 13.18 13.43 -3.42
CA THR A 57 12.04 13.22 -4.32
C THR A 57 11.04 12.28 -3.64
N VAL A 58 9.77 12.65 -3.61
CA VAL A 58 8.73 11.80 -3.01
C VAL A 58 8.22 10.74 -3.99
N GLY A 59 7.26 9.90 -3.53
CA GLY A 59 6.65 8.83 -4.31
C GLY A 59 7.38 7.49 -4.16
N HIS A 60 6.59 6.46 -3.91
CA HIS A 60 7.09 5.09 -3.65
C HIS A 60 6.25 4.03 -4.37
N GLU A 61 5.30 4.43 -5.20
CA GLU A 61 4.54 3.56 -6.10
C GLU A 61 4.90 3.93 -7.53
N MET A 62 5.55 3.02 -8.24
CA MET A 62 5.99 3.28 -9.61
C MET A 62 6.28 2.00 -10.38
N VAL A 63 6.19 2.14 -11.69
CA VAL A 63 6.70 1.20 -12.68
C VAL A 63 7.59 1.96 -13.68
N GLY A 64 8.46 1.23 -14.35
CA GLY A 64 9.35 1.85 -15.33
C GLY A 64 10.16 0.84 -16.10
N VAL A 65 11.15 1.34 -16.83
CA VAL A 65 12.09 0.56 -17.63
C VAL A 65 13.49 0.70 -17.03
N VAL A 66 14.16 -0.40 -16.84
CA VAL A 66 15.55 -0.43 -16.36
C VAL A 66 16.45 0.26 -17.38
N GLU A 67 17.10 1.33 -16.98
CA GLU A 67 18.00 2.15 -17.81
C GLU A 67 19.46 1.76 -17.64
N GLU A 68 19.87 1.49 -16.39
CA GLU A 68 21.23 1.10 -16.03
C GLU A 68 21.18 0.07 -14.89
N VAL A 69 22.17 -0.83 -14.85
CA VAL A 69 22.32 -1.81 -13.75
C VAL A 69 23.77 -1.86 -13.31
N GLY A 70 24.00 -1.97 -12.01
CA GLY A 70 25.31 -2.26 -11.44
C GLY A 70 25.77 -3.70 -11.74
N ALA A 71 27.06 -3.95 -11.60
CA ALA A 71 27.69 -5.22 -12.00
C ALA A 71 27.20 -6.44 -11.21
N ASP A 72 26.68 -6.25 -9.99
CA ASP A 72 26.20 -7.31 -9.09
C ASP A 72 24.69 -7.51 -9.14
N VAL A 73 23.96 -6.74 -9.97
CA VAL A 73 22.50 -6.88 -10.13
C VAL A 73 22.16 -8.17 -10.86
N LYS A 74 21.20 -8.92 -10.29
CA LYS A 74 20.70 -10.19 -10.85
C LYS A 74 19.18 -10.13 -11.04
N GLY A 75 18.67 -10.94 -11.95
CA GLY A 75 17.22 -11.10 -12.17
C GLY A 75 16.59 -10.07 -13.11
N VAL A 76 17.21 -8.90 -13.28
CA VAL A 76 16.77 -7.85 -14.22
C VAL A 76 17.94 -7.33 -15.06
N LYS A 77 17.62 -6.76 -16.22
CA LYS A 77 18.60 -6.19 -17.17
C LYS A 77 18.05 -4.91 -17.79
N VAL A 78 18.94 -4.15 -18.41
CA VAL A 78 18.56 -2.95 -19.20
C VAL A 78 17.48 -3.30 -20.20
N GLY A 79 16.43 -2.48 -20.26
CA GLY A 79 15.27 -2.66 -21.12
C GLY A 79 14.11 -3.44 -20.50
N ASP A 80 14.31 -4.12 -19.37
CA ASP A 80 13.21 -4.81 -18.68
C ASP A 80 12.21 -3.79 -18.10
N ARG A 81 10.91 -4.08 -18.26
CA ARG A 81 9.84 -3.39 -17.56
C ARG A 81 9.72 -3.93 -16.14
N VAL A 82 9.69 -3.05 -15.15
CA VAL A 82 9.72 -3.43 -13.74
C VAL A 82 8.73 -2.63 -12.89
N THR A 83 8.17 -3.27 -11.87
CA THR A 83 7.61 -2.58 -10.72
C THR A 83 8.67 -2.46 -9.63
N VAL A 84 8.66 -1.34 -8.92
CA VAL A 84 9.62 -1.04 -7.85
C VAL A 84 8.96 -1.29 -6.52
N ASN A 85 9.63 -2.07 -5.67
CA ASN A 85 9.15 -2.37 -4.31
C ASN A 85 9.35 -1.14 -3.41
N VAL A 86 8.35 -0.80 -2.62
CA VAL A 86 8.43 0.27 -1.61
C VAL A 86 9.49 -0.03 -0.55
N GLU A 87 9.65 -1.31 -0.22
CA GLU A 87 10.65 -1.79 0.72
C GLU A 87 12.01 -1.98 0.03
N THR A 88 13.05 -1.37 0.58
CA THR A 88 14.43 -1.68 0.23
C THR A 88 14.98 -2.68 1.24
N PHE A 89 15.57 -3.79 0.78
CA PHE A 89 16.07 -4.83 1.68
C PHE A 89 17.24 -5.62 1.10
N CYS A 90 18.12 -6.11 1.97
CA CYS A 90 19.36 -6.78 1.55
C CYS A 90 19.17 -8.24 1.12
N GLY A 91 18.09 -8.92 1.50
CA GLY A 91 17.86 -10.34 1.21
C GLY A 91 18.61 -11.34 2.10
N GLU A 92 19.57 -10.92 2.93
CA GLU A 92 20.50 -11.82 3.65
C GLU A 92 20.49 -11.70 5.18
N CYS A 93 20.00 -10.58 5.75
CA CYS A 93 19.92 -10.44 7.21
C CYS A 93 18.85 -11.37 7.80
N PHE A 94 18.86 -11.48 9.15
CA PHE A 94 17.88 -12.31 9.86
C PHE A 94 16.44 -12.03 9.41
N TYR A 95 16.05 -10.77 9.38
CA TYR A 95 14.67 -10.37 9.04
C TYR A 95 14.31 -10.73 7.59
N CYS A 96 15.20 -10.44 6.63
CA CYS A 96 14.95 -10.76 5.23
C CYS A 96 14.79 -12.25 4.99
N ARG A 97 15.64 -13.09 5.62
CA ARG A 97 15.55 -14.56 5.48
C ARG A 97 14.27 -15.17 6.07
N HIS A 98 13.58 -14.42 6.94
CA HIS A 98 12.31 -14.85 7.55
C HIS A 98 11.09 -14.16 6.92
N GLY A 99 11.27 -13.39 5.83
CA GLY A 99 10.18 -12.67 5.16
C GLY A 99 9.71 -11.40 5.88
N TYR A 100 10.49 -10.87 6.83
CA TYR A 100 10.21 -9.63 7.55
C TYR A 100 11.02 -8.47 6.97
N VAL A 101 10.88 -8.25 5.67
CA VAL A 101 11.77 -7.35 4.91
C VAL A 101 11.65 -5.89 5.32
N ASN A 102 10.49 -5.46 5.83
CA ASN A 102 10.31 -4.13 6.39
C ASN A 102 11.28 -3.84 7.57
N ASN A 103 11.73 -4.87 8.27
CA ASN A 103 12.66 -4.77 9.39
C ASN A 103 14.13 -5.02 8.99
N CYS A 104 14.45 -4.96 7.69
CA CYS A 104 15.82 -5.13 7.21
C CYS A 104 16.80 -4.20 7.91
N THR A 105 17.94 -4.75 8.35
CA THR A 105 18.97 -4.02 9.10
C THR A 105 20.00 -3.30 8.24
N SER A 106 19.88 -3.34 6.91
CA SER A 106 20.75 -2.56 6.02
C SER A 106 20.48 -1.04 6.17
N PRO A 107 21.44 -0.16 5.83
CA PRO A 107 21.27 1.30 5.96
C PRO A 107 20.01 1.85 5.28
N HIS A 108 19.60 1.24 4.17
CA HIS A 108 18.40 1.61 3.43
C HIS A 108 17.23 0.63 3.67
N GLY A 109 17.30 -0.23 4.70
CA GLY A 109 16.28 -1.23 4.98
C GLY A 109 14.91 -0.65 5.29
N GLY A 110 13.84 -1.33 4.87
CA GLY A 110 12.47 -0.89 5.03
C GLY A 110 12.07 0.23 4.07
N TRP A 111 11.02 0.98 4.37
CA TRP A 111 10.56 2.08 3.53
C TRP A 111 11.60 3.19 3.43
N ALA A 112 12.39 3.18 2.37
CA ALA A 112 13.44 4.17 2.09
C ALA A 112 13.08 5.07 0.89
N LEU A 113 12.64 4.49 -0.23
CA LEU A 113 12.28 5.23 -1.44
C LEU A 113 11.13 6.20 -1.17
N GLY A 114 11.29 7.45 -1.59
CA GLY A 114 10.30 8.50 -1.38
C GLY A 114 10.14 8.97 0.07
N CYS A 115 11.00 8.49 0.99
CA CYS A 115 10.98 8.84 2.42
C CYS A 115 12.34 9.26 2.96
N ARG A 116 13.37 8.44 2.80
CA ARG A 116 14.75 8.71 3.27
C ARG A 116 15.74 8.91 2.14
N ILE A 117 15.42 8.40 0.96
CA ILE A 117 16.13 8.58 -0.30
C ILE A 117 15.15 8.96 -1.39
N ASP A 118 15.66 9.44 -2.53
CA ASP A 118 14.81 9.83 -3.66
C ASP A 118 13.89 8.71 -4.10
N GLY A 119 12.61 9.06 -4.34
CA GLY A 119 11.55 8.19 -4.83
C GLY A 119 11.22 8.40 -6.30
N GLY A 120 10.01 7.97 -6.70
CA GLY A 120 9.62 7.79 -8.10
C GLY A 120 8.71 8.84 -8.71
N GLN A 121 8.37 9.94 -8.02
CA GLN A 121 7.64 11.04 -8.68
C GLN A 121 8.63 11.96 -9.42
N THR A 122 9.26 11.39 -10.46
CA THR A 122 10.36 11.95 -11.24
C THR A 122 10.56 11.13 -12.52
N ASP A 123 11.42 11.62 -13.44
CA ASP A 123 11.76 10.89 -14.68
C ASP A 123 12.61 9.64 -14.40
N TYR A 124 13.54 9.68 -13.42
CA TYR A 124 14.47 8.58 -13.11
C TYR A 124 14.65 8.41 -11.61
N VAL A 125 14.71 7.17 -11.17
CA VAL A 125 14.96 6.80 -9.77
C VAL A 125 16.09 5.79 -9.66
N ARG A 126 16.96 5.96 -8.66
CA ARG A 126 17.94 4.96 -8.25
C ARG A 126 17.31 3.99 -7.25
N VAL A 127 17.37 2.72 -7.56
CA VAL A 127 16.85 1.64 -6.70
C VAL A 127 18.03 0.87 -6.10
N PRO A 128 18.31 1.02 -4.79
CA PRO A 128 19.33 0.25 -4.10
C PRO A 128 18.97 -1.23 -4.03
N VAL A 129 20.01 -2.10 -4.04
CA VAL A 129 19.84 -3.56 -3.98
C VAL A 129 18.77 -4.05 -4.98
N ALA A 130 18.94 -3.64 -6.23
CA ALA A 130 17.94 -3.78 -7.29
C ALA A 130 17.47 -5.23 -7.52
N SER A 131 18.33 -6.22 -7.25
CA SER A 131 17.96 -7.64 -7.31
C SER A 131 16.84 -8.03 -6.35
N GLN A 132 16.58 -7.23 -5.31
CA GLN A 132 15.48 -7.41 -4.35
C GLN A 132 14.35 -6.40 -4.57
N GLY A 133 14.71 -5.17 -4.98
CA GLY A 133 13.79 -4.05 -5.12
C GLY A 133 13.02 -4.00 -6.44
N LEU A 134 13.42 -4.78 -7.45
CA LEU A 134 12.81 -4.77 -8.78
C LEU A 134 12.16 -6.12 -9.10
N ASN A 135 10.92 -6.07 -9.58
CA ASN A 135 10.20 -7.24 -10.06
C ASN A 135 9.82 -7.03 -11.52
N ARG A 136 10.26 -7.95 -12.40
CA ARG A 136 9.99 -7.88 -13.83
C ARG A 136 8.49 -8.02 -14.11
N ILE A 137 7.93 -7.08 -14.85
CA ILE A 137 6.53 -7.12 -15.30
C ILE A 137 6.42 -8.09 -16.49
N PRO A 138 5.53 -9.10 -16.44
CA PRO A 138 5.27 -9.97 -17.60
C PRO A 138 4.80 -9.17 -18.80
N ASP A 139 5.14 -9.62 -20.02
CA ASP A 139 4.80 -8.90 -21.25
C ASP A 139 3.28 -8.77 -21.47
N SER A 140 2.49 -9.69 -20.92
CA SER A 140 1.02 -9.69 -20.93
C SER A 140 0.37 -8.71 -19.94
N VAL A 141 1.16 -8.14 -18.99
CA VAL A 141 0.69 -7.23 -17.95
C VAL A 141 1.04 -5.79 -18.34
N THR A 142 0.07 -4.89 -18.28
CA THR A 142 0.28 -3.45 -18.56
C THR A 142 0.93 -2.73 -17.37
N ASP A 143 1.49 -1.53 -17.62
CA ASP A 143 2.05 -0.68 -16.56
C ASP A 143 0.98 -0.28 -15.53
N GLU A 144 -0.25 0.03 -15.98
CA GLU A 144 -1.35 0.37 -15.08
C GLU A 144 -1.76 -0.81 -14.18
N GLN A 145 -1.77 -2.04 -14.71
CA GLN A 145 -2.05 -3.23 -13.90
C GLN A 145 -0.95 -3.50 -12.86
N ALA A 146 0.31 -3.18 -13.18
CA ALA A 146 1.45 -3.41 -12.30
C ALA A 146 1.73 -2.24 -11.32
N LEU A 147 1.12 -1.06 -11.52
CA LEU A 147 1.46 0.18 -10.82
C LEU A 147 1.46 0.04 -9.29
N PHE A 148 0.49 -0.68 -8.76
CA PHE A 148 0.27 -0.78 -7.31
C PHE A 148 0.94 -1.99 -6.65
N VAL A 149 1.61 -2.84 -7.44
CA VAL A 149 2.22 -4.09 -6.95
C VAL A 149 3.30 -3.82 -5.90
N GLY A 150 4.10 -2.77 -6.10
CA GLY A 150 5.24 -2.47 -5.23
C GLY A 150 4.86 -1.97 -3.84
N ASP A 151 3.63 -1.48 -3.62
CA ASP A 151 3.21 -0.91 -2.33
C ASP A 151 1.78 -1.29 -1.95
N VAL A 152 0.76 -0.54 -2.40
CA VAL A 152 -0.58 -0.64 -1.83
C VAL A 152 -1.23 -2.01 -2.08
N LEU A 153 -0.95 -2.65 -3.21
CA LEU A 153 -1.45 -4.01 -3.48
C LEU A 153 -0.65 -5.05 -2.69
N ALA A 154 0.69 -4.92 -2.59
CA ALA A 154 1.50 -5.76 -1.71
C ALA A 154 1.05 -5.61 -0.24
N THR A 155 0.70 -4.39 0.18
CA THR A 155 0.14 -4.11 1.52
C THR A 155 -1.18 -4.87 1.75
N GLY A 156 -2.10 -4.83 0.79
CA GLY A 156 -3.35 -5.59 0.87
C GLY A 156 -3.13 -7.11 0.89
N PHE A 157 -2.18 -7.60 0.10
CA PHE A 157 -1.82 -9.02 0.04
C PHE A 157 -1.21 -9.49 1.36
N TRP A 158 -0.24 -8.74 1.89
CA TRP A 158 0.35 -8.97 3.20
C TRP A 158 -0.69 -8.95 4.31
N ALA A 159 -1.58 -7.95 4.34
CA ALA A 159 -2.65 -7.83 5.33
C ALA A 159 -3.57 -9.06 5.34
N ALA A 160 -4.00 -9.52 4.16
CA ALA A 160 -4.82 -10.73 4.03
C ALA A 160 -4.06 -12.00 4.48
N ARG A 161 -2.75 -12.07 4.19
CA ARG A 161 -1.88 -13.19 4.60
C ARG A 161 -1.74 -13.28 6.11
N ILE A 162 -1.35 -12.18 6.77
CA ILE A 162 -1.12 -12.18 8.22
C ILE A 162 -2.41 -12.32 9.04
N SER A 163 -3.56 -11.99 8.43
CA SER A 163 -4.88 -12.18 9.06
C SER A 163 -5.33 -13.63 9.11
N GLU A 164 -4.62 -14.55 8.44
CA GLU A 164 -4.92 -16.00 8.43
C GLU A 164 -6.37 -16.29 8.06
N ILE A 165 -6.88 -15.59 7.04
CA ILE A 165 -8.26 -15.74 6.56
C ILE A 165 -8.52 -17.15 6.04
N THR A 166 -9.61 -17.77 6.49
CA THR A 166 -10.08 -19.09 6.06
C THR A 166 -11.44 -19.00 5.36
N PRO A 167 -11.86 -20.05 4.62
CA PRO A 167 -13.17 -20.07 3.96
C PRO A 167 -14.39 -19.97 4.90
N ASP A 168 -14.22 -20.31 6.18
CA ASP A 168 -15.31 -20.27 7.17
C ASP A 168 -15.46 -18.88 7.81
N ASP A 169 -14.50 -17.97 7.60
CA ASP A 169 -14.47 -16.68 8.27
C ASP A 169 -15.48 -15.67 7.68
N THR A 170 -16.04 -14.86 8.54
CA THR A 170 -16.57 -13.54 8.19
C THR A 170 -15.49 -12.49 8.42
N VAL A 171 -15.12 -11.78 7.36
CA VAL A 171 -14.09 -10.74 7.35
C VAL A 171 -14.75 -9.37 7.40
N LEU A 172 -14.34 -8.52 8.32
CA LEU A 172 -14.66 -7.10 8.35
C LEU A 172 -13.45 -6.28 7.92
N ILE A 173 -13.62 -5.42 6.91
CA ILE A 173 -12.61 -4.44 6.49
C ILE A 173 -13.11 -3.05 6.88
N VAL A 174 -12.37 -2.33 7.71
CA VAL A 174 -12.69 -0.97 8.14
C VAL A 174 -11.93 0.02 7.28
N GLY A 175 -12.64 0.63 6.33
CA GLY A 175 -12.13 1.56 5.32
C GLY A 175 -12.17 0.98 3.90
N ALA A 176 -12.63 1.78 2.93
CA ALA A 176 -12.59 1.51 1.49
C ALA A 176 -11.78 2.57 0.73
N GLY A 177 -10.70 3.06 1.32
CA GLY A 177 -9.66 3.78 0.59
C GLY A 177 -8.84 2.83 -0.29
N PRO A 178 -7.82 3.31 -1.00
CA PRO A 178 -6.99 2.48 -1.87
C PRO A 178 -6.48 1.20 -1.19
N THR A 179 -5.91 1.34 0.01
CA THR A 179 -5.43 0.20 0.82
C THR A 179 -6.57 -0.76 1.18
N GLY A 180 -7.75 -0.22 1.52
CA GLY A 180 -8.93 -1.03 1.86
C GLY A 180 -9.43 -1.84 0.69
N ILE A 181 -9.48 -1.25 -0.51
CA ILE A 181 -9.90 -1.96 -1.73
C ILE A 181 -8.86 -3.02 -2.13
N CYS A 182 -7.57 -2.71 -2.08
CA CYS A 182 -6.51 -3.72 -2.31
C CYS A 182 -6.59 -4.85 -1.28
N THR A 183 -6.87 -4.54 -0.01
CA THR A 183 -7.09 -5.54 1.05
C THR A 183 -8.32 -6.40 0.75
N LEU A 184 -9.42 -5.79 0.29
CA LEU A 184 -10.63 -6.50 -0.14
C LEU A 184 -10.33 -7.49 -1.27
N ILE A 185 -9.67 -7.04 -2.34
CA ILE A 185 -9.28 -7.87 -3.47
C ILE A 185 -8.47 -9.10 -2.99
N CYS A 186 -7.47 -8.86 -2.14
CA CYS A 186 -6.60 -9.91 -1.62
C CYS A 186 -7.32 -10.85 -0.61
N ALA A 187 -8.25 -10.33 0.19
CA ALA A 187 -9.08 -11.13 1.07
C ALA A 187 -10.02 -12.07 0.27
N MET A 188 -10.58 -11.59 -0.86
CA MET A 188 -11.42 -12.40 -1.75
C MET A 188 -10.68 -13.61 -2.32
N LEU A 189 -9.37 -13.54 -2.52
CA LEU A 189 -8.54 -14.69 -2.95
C LEU A 189 -8.56 -15.84 -1.94
N LYS A 190 -8.80 -15.55 -0.66
CA LYS A 190 -8.92 -16.55 0.42
C LYS A 190 -10.30 -17.20 0.47
N ARG A 191 -11.27 -16.68 -0.30
CA ARG A 191 -12.66 -17.17 -0.39
C ARG A 191 -13.36 -17.29 0.96
N PRO A 192 -13.34 -16.23 1.81
CA PRO A 192 -14.03 -16.28 3.08
C PRO A 192 -15.54 -16.45 2.87
N LYS A 193 -16.24 -16.95 3.91
CA LYS A 193 -17.70 -17.11 3.90
C LYS A 193 -18.42 -15.80 3.58
N ARG A 194 -17.90 -14.68 4.09
CA ARG A 194 -18.50 -13.35 3.93
C ARG A 194 -17.45 -12.25 4.08
N ILE A 195 -17.63 -11.18 3.34
CA ILE A 195 -16.86 -9.94 3.53
C ILE A 195 -17.83 -8.79 3.79
N ILE A 196 -17.53 -8.01 4.82
CA ILE A 196 -18.23 -6.78 5.18
C ILE A 196 -17.21 -5.64 5.04
N VAL A 197 -17.59 -4.54 4.38
CA VAL A 197 -16.77 -3.33 4.29
C VAL A 197 -17.51 -2.20 5.00
N CYS A 198 -16.82 -1.56 5.96
CA CYS A 198 -17.31 -0.39 6.69
C CYS A 198 -16.63 0.87 6.13
N GLU A 199 -17.42 1.75 5.50
CA GLU A 199 -16.91 2.97 4.85
C GLU A 199 -17.92 4.12 4.99
N PRO A 200 -17.52 5.31 5.48
CA PRO A 200 -18.42 6.45 5.60
C PRO A 200 -18.78 7.11 4.26
N SER A 201 -17.87 7.12 3.26
CA SER A 201 -18.14 7.77 1.96
C SER A 201 -19.14 6.97 1.13
N GLU A 202 -20.23 7.64 0.72
CA GLU A 202 -21.23 7.05 -0.18
C GLU A 202 -20.61 6.68 -1.54
N GLU A 203 -19.78 7.54 -2.09
CA GLU A 203 -19.11 7.33 -3.38
C GLU A 203 -18.23 6.08 -3.36
N ARG A 204 -17.45 5.90 -2.29
CA ARG A 204 -16.61 4.70 -2.13
C ARG A 204 -17.42 3.44 -1.91
N ARG A 205 -18.53 3.52 -1.16
CA ARG A 205 -19.45 2.38 -1.05
C ARG A 205 -20.09 2.03 -2.38
N ALA A 206 -20.46 3.04 -3.20
CA ALA A 206 -20.97 2.83 -4.54
C ALA A 206 -19.94 2.14 -5.44
N PHE A 207 -18.69 2.59 -5.40
CA PHE A 207 -17.57 1.93 -6.11
C PHE A 207 -17.42 0.45 -5.71
N VAL A 208 -17.40 0.16 -4.39
CA VAL A 208 -17.30 -1.23 -3.92
C VAL A 208 -18.52 -2.04 -4.38
N LYS A 209 -19.73 -1.48 -4.33
CA LYS A 209 -20.94 -2.18 -4.75
C LYS A 209 -20.96 -2.48 -6.25
N GLU A 210 -20.43 -1.58 -7.07
CA GLU A 210 -20.34 -1.76 -8.52
C GLU A 210 -19.34 -2.86 -8.90
N HIS A 211 -18.15 -2.85 -8.29
CA HIS A 211 -17.07 -3.76 -8.68
C HIS A 211 -17.06 -5.09 -7.91
N TYR A 212 -17.65 -5.12 -6.72
CA TYR A 212 -17.68 -6.29 -5.81
C TYR A 212 -19.10 -6.49 -5.24
N PRO A 213 -20.09 -6.87 -6.07
CA PRO A 213 -21.50 -6.87 -5.71
C PRO A 213 -21.89 -7.79 -4.55
N ASP A 214 -21.09 -8.83 -4.27
CA ASP A 214 -21.31 -9.80 -3.20
C ASP A 214 -20.84 -9.31 -1.81
N VAL A 215 -20.11 -8.18 -1.77
CA VAL A 215 -19.63 -7.60 -0.53
C VAL A 215 -20.74 -6.84 0.19
N LEU A 216 -20.86 -7.10 1.49
CA LEU A 216 -21.81 -6.37 2.33
C LEU A 216 -21.20 -5.02 2.75
N LEU A 217 -22.02 -3.98 2.74
CA LEU A 217 -21.59 -2.61 3.02
C LEU A 217 -22.29 -2.04 4.23
N THR A 218 -21.56 -1.31 5.07
CA THR A 218 -22.09 -0.60 6.22
C THR A 218 -21.35 0.72 6.45
N THR A 219 -21.91 1.57 7.31
CA THR A 219 -21.30 2.81 7.77
C THR A 219 -20.73 2.65 9.19
N PRO A 220 -19.81 3.50 9.65
CA PRO A 220 -19.25 3.41 11.00
C PRO A 220 -20.32 3.39 12.11
N ASP A 221 -21.34 4.22 11.99
CA ASP A 221 -22.42 4.34 13.00
C ASP A 221 -23.28 3.08 13.09
N ALA A 222 -23.47 2.37 11.99
CA ALA A 222 -24.28 1.15 11.94
C ALA A 222 -23.44 -0.14 12.10
N CYS A 223 -22.10 -0.06 12.06
CA CYS A 223 -21.21 -1.18 11.85
C CYS A 223 -21.34 -2.26 12.94
N GLU A 224 -21.35 -1.88 14.22
CA GLU A 224 -21.42 -2.85 15.32
C GLU A 224 -22.71 -3.68 15.28
N GLU A 225 -23.84 -3.03 15.06
CA GLU A 225 -25.12 -3.73 14.96
C GLU A 225 -25.23 -4.56 13.68
N PHE A 226 -24.75 -3.99 12.56
CA PHE A 226 -24.73 -4.69 11.28
C PHE A 226 -23.89 -5.98 11.35
N VAL A 227 -22.70 -5.91 11.95
CA VAL A 227 -21.83 -7.07 12.14
C VAL A 227 -22.50 -8.13 13.02
N LYS A 228 -23.15 -7.74 14.13
CA LYS A 228 -23.89 -8.69 14.99
C LYS A 228 -25.00 -9.43 14.22
N GLN A 229 -25.69 -8.75 13.32
CA GLN A 229 -26.79 -9.35 12.54
C GLN A 229 -26.29 -10.26 11.42
N HIS A 230 -25.08 -10.01 10.87
CA HIS A 230 -24.57 -10.71 9.71
C HIS A 230 -23.41 -11.69 10.02
N CYS A 231 -23.00 -11.81 11.27
CA CYS A 231 -21.94 -12.74 11.69
C CYS A 231 -22.53 -13.83 12.58
N ASP A 232 -22.07 -15.07 12.37
CA ASP A 232 -22.61 -16.25 13.06
C ASP A 232 -22.35 -16.24 14.58
N HIS A 233 -21.32 -15.52 15.03
CA HIS A 233 -20.84 -15.54 16.43
C HIS A 233 -20.85 -14.16 17.09
N GLY A 234 -21.76 -13.27 16.63
CA GLY A 234 -21.96 -11.94 17.20
C GLY A 234 -20.83 -10.94 16.95
N GLY A 235 -19.90 -11.25 16.04
CA GLY A 235 -18.79 -10.43 15.61
C GLY A 235 -18.01 -11.07 14.48
N ALA A 236 -17.16 -10.31 13.81
CA ALA A 236 -16.34 -10.80 12.71
C ALA A 236 -15.18 -11.68 13.21
N ASP A 237 -14.81 -12.70 12.44
CA ASP A 237 -13.72 -13.63 12.71
C ASP A 237 -12.37 -12.98 12.46
N ARG A 238 -12.28 -12.17 11.42
CA ARG A 238 -11.11 -11.41 11.00
C ARG A 238 -11.51 -9.96 10.79
N VAL A 239 -10.82 -9.05 11.45
CA VAL A 239 -11.06 -7.61 11.30
C VAL A 239 -9.77 -6.97 10.81
N LEU A 240 -9.82 -6.30 9.65
CA LEU A 240 -8.69 -5.57 9.08
C LEU A 240 -8.99 -4.08 9.15
N GLU A 241 -8.24 -3.36 9.98
CA GLU A 241 -8.30 -1.93 10.11
C GLU A 241 -7.31 -1.28 9.14
N VAL A 242 -7.82 -0.60 8.13
CA VAL A 242 -7.05 -0.05 7.01
C VAL A 242 -7.35 1.44 6.76
N ALA A 243 -8.06 2.09 7.67
CA ALA A 243 -8.47 3.48 7.52
C ALA A 243 -7.59 4.47 8.29
N GLY A 244 -7.09 4.09 9.47
CA GLY A 244 -6.25 4.95 10.31
C GLY A 244 -6.92 6.22 10.83
N ALA A 245 -8.26 6.29 10.78
CA ALA A 245 -9.01 7.46 11.20
C ALA A 245 -9.35 7.43 12.69
N LYS A 246 -9.83 8.55 13.20
CA LYS A 246 -10.26 8.65 14.60
C LYS A 246 -11.31 7.57 14.90
N ASN A 247 -11.11 6.82 15.97
CA ASN A 247 -11.99 5.75 16.47
C ASN A 247 -12.07 4.48 15.62
N THR A 248 -11.39 4.35 14.47
CA THR A 248 -11.47 3.15 13.64
C THR A 248 -10.82 1.93 14.31
N PHE A 249 -9.74 2.12 15.08
CA PHE A 249 -9.18 1.07 15.93
C PHE A 249 -10.19 0.58 16.98
N GLN A 250 -10.90 1.51 17.64
CA GLN A 250 -11.91 1.19 18.63
C GLN A 250 -13.09 0.42 18.01
N LEU A 251 -13.53 0.84 16.84
CA LEU A 251 -14.56 0.15 16.08
C LEU A 251 -14.13 -1.26 15.71
N ALA A 252 -12.89 -1.42 15.21
CA ALA A 252 -12.37 -2.69 14.76
C ALA A 252 -12.42 -3.77 15.85
N TRP A 253 -11.88 -3.51 17.04
CA TRP A 253 -11.88 -4.52 18.09
C TRP A 253 -13.26 -4.76 18.70
N ARG A 254 -14.16 -3.75 18.72
CA ARG A 254 -15.55 -3.94 19.19
C ARG A 254 -16.33 -4.86 18.27
N CYS A 255 -16.14 -4.73 16.95
CA CYS A 255 -16.77 -5.59 15.94
C CYS A 255 -16.19 -7.01 15.88
N ALA A 256 -15.04 -7.25 16.48
CA ALA A 256 -14.42 -8.57 16.54
C ALA A 256 -15.15 -9.50 17.54
N ARG A 257 -15.43 -10.76 17.16
CA ARG A 257 -15.94 -11.77 18.11
C ARG A 257 -14.85 -12.17 19.13
N PRO A 258 -15.19 -12.86 20.22
CA PRO A 258 -14.18 -13.50 21.06
C PRO A 258 -13.27 -14.44 20.25
N ASN A 259 -11.97 -14.44 20.59
CA ASN A 259 -10.90 -15.18 19.90
C ASN A 259 -10.72 -14.82 18.41
N ALA A 260 -11.12 -13.61 17.99
CA ALA A 260 -10.88 -13.11 16.65
C ALA A 260 -9.47 -12.52 16.48
N PHE A 261 -9.08 -12.34 15.21
CA PHE A 261 -7.89 -11.58 14.83
C PHE A 261 -8.28 -10.14 14.46
N VAL A 262 -7.54 -9.18 14.97
CA VAL A 262 -7.63 -7.77 14.60
C VAL A 262 -6.29 -7.34 14.00
N THR A 263 -6.27 -7.15 12.69
CA THR A 263 -5.10 -6.74 11.94
C THR A 263 -5.17 -5.23 11.68
N VAL A 264 -4.19 -4.49 12.23
CA VAL A 264 -4.08 -3.04 12.08
C VAL A 264 -3.00 -2.73 11.06
N VAL A 265 -3.41 -2.27 9.90
CA VAL A 265 -2.55 -1.99 8.72
C VAL A 265 -2.32 -0.50 8.57
N ALA A 266 -3.32 0.29 8.94
CA ALA A 266 -3.29 1.73 8.74
C ALA A 266 -2.22 2.44 9.57
N LEU A 267 -1.65 3.50 8.99
CA LEU A 267 -0.78 4.43 9.70
C LEU A 267 -1.62 5.42 10.51
N TYR A 268 -1.34 5.54 11.79
CA TYR A 268 -2.02 6.48 12.69
C TYR A 268 -1.13 7.67 13.03
N ASP A 269 -1.71 8.86 13.04
CA ASP A 269 -1.02 10.11 13.42
C ASP A 269 -0.90 10.30 14.94
N ALA A 270 -1.63 9.51 15.74
CA ALA A 270 -1.66 9.62 17.20
C ALA A 270 -1.71 8.24 17.87
N PRO A 271 -1.26 8.12 19.13
CA PRO A 271 -1.34 6.88 19.89
C PRO A 271 -2.77 6.35 19.99
N GLN A 272 -2.93 5.03 19.84
CA GLN A 272 -4.18 4.31 20.04
C GLN A 272 -4.20 3.61 21.40
N ILE A 273 -5.34 3.63 22.07
CA ILE A 273 -5.50 3.05 23.42
C ILE A 273 -6.05 1.64 23.29
N LEU A 274 -5.40 0.68 23.95
CA LEU A 274 -5.91 -0.65 24.23
C LEU A 274 -6.68 -0.64 25.56
N PRO A 275 -8.03 -0.58 25.55
CA PRO A 275 -8.81 -0.54 26.78
C PRO A 275 -8.95 -1.96 27.35
N LEU A 276 -7.88 -2.47 27.97
CA LEU A 276 -7.79 -3.85 28.46
C LEU A 276 -8.96 -4.28 29.36
N PRO A 277 -9.51 -3.43 30.26
CA PRO A 277 -10.69 -3.82 31.04
C PRO A 277 -11.90 -4.19 30.16
N ASP A 278 -12.14 -3.44 29.07
CA ASP A 278 -13.27 -3.67 28.17
C ASP A 278 -13.03 -4.86 27.23
N MET A 279 -11.78 -5.22 27.02
CA MET A 279 -11.36 -6.36 26.19
C MET A 279 -11.27 -7.67 26.98
N TYR A 280 -11.36 -7.59 28.32
CA TYR A 280 -11.23 -8.78 29.16
C TYR A 280 -12.28 -9.85 28.79
N GLY A 281 -11.80 -11.06 28.51
CA GLY A 281 -12.64 -12.18 28.09
C GLY A 281 -12.88 -12.26 26.59
N LYS A 282 -12.50 -11.26 25.77
CA LYS A 282 -12.55 -11.39 24.30
C LYS A 282 -11.39 -12.23 23.74
N ASN A 283 -10.27 -12.35 24.44
CA ASN A 283 -9.12 -13.15 24.01
C ASN A 283 -8.65 -12.82 22.57
N LEU A 284 -8.57 -11.54 22.22
CA LEU A 284 -8.25 -11.09 20.86
C LEU A 284 -6.76 -11.29 20.55
N THR A 285 -6.47 -11.63 19.29
CA THR A 285 -5.13 -11.56 18.72
C THR A 285 -4.98 -10.28 17.91
N PHE A 286 -4.00 -9.45 18.25
CA PHE A 286 -3.66 -8.25 17.49
C PHE A 286 -2.42 -8.50 16.64
N LYS A 287 -2.49 -8.10 15.36
CA LYS A 287 -1.36 -8.05 14.45
C LYS A 287 -1.26 -6.65 13.88
N THR A 288 -0.07 -6.07 13.87
CA THR A 288 0.16 -4.73 13.33
C THR A 288 1.56 -4.64 12.74
N GLY A 289 1.74 -3.76 11.79
CA GLY A 289 3.05 -3.49 11.17
C GLY A 289 2.94 -2.76 9.86
N GLY A 290 4.10 -2.50 9.24
CA GLY A 290 4.21 -2.12 7.84
C GLY A 290 4.29 -3.36 6.96
N VAL A 291 4.03 -3.19 5.68
CA VAL A 291 4.10 -4.26 4.70
C VAL A 291 5.48 -4.94 4.70
N ASP A 292 5.49 -6.26 4.61
CA ASP A 292 6.66 -7.01 4.15
C ASP A 292 6.48 -7.27 2.66
N GLY A 293 7.08 -6.44 1.83
CA GLY A 293 6.89 -6.40 0.37
C GLY A 293 7.61 -7.52 -0.39
N CYS A 294 7.74 -8.70 0.20
CA CYS A 294 8.42 -9.85 -0.41
C CYS A 294 7.54 -10.64 -1.39
N ASP A 295 6.26 -10.32 -1.52
CA ASP A 295 5.28 -11.09 -2.31
C ASP A 295 5.01 -10.49 -3.70
N CYS A 296 5.73 -9.45 -4.13
CA CYS A 296 5.44 -8.73 -5.38
C CYS A 296 5.45 -9.63 -6.63
N GLU A 297 6.34 -10.59 -6.70
CA GLU A 297 6.40 -11.57 -7.82
C GLU A 297 5.15 -12.44 -7.86
N GLU A 298 4.65 -12.92 -6.71
CA GLU A 298 3.40 -13.67 -6.65
C GLU A 298 2.20 -12.81 -7.04
N VAL A 299 2.17 -11.57 -6.60
CA VAL A 299 1.10 -10.61 -6.93
C VAL A 299 1.06 -10.35 -8.44
N LEU A 300 2.22 -10.13 -9.09
CA LEU A 300 2.30 -10.00 -10.55
C LEU A 300 1.77 -11.24 -11.28
N ARG A 301 2.10 -12.43 -10.79
CA ARG A 301 1.59 -13.69 -11.36
C ARG A 301 0.07 -13.81 -11.22
N LEU A 302 -0.51 -13.34 -10.11
CA LEU A 302 -1.97 -13.33 -9.92
C LEU A 302 -2.65 -12.33 -10.86
N ILE A 303 -2.02 -11.19 -11.15
CA ILE A 303 -2.49 -10.23 -12.16
C ILE A 303 -2.43 -10.87 -13.56
N GLU A 304 -1.30 -11.48 -13.92
CA GLU A 304 -1.14 -12.18 -15.21
C GLU A 304 -2.19 -13.27 -15.42
N GLN A 305 -2.61 -13.97 -14.36
CA GLN A 305 -3.67 -14.97 -14.38
C GLN A 305 -5.09 -14.36 -14.39
N GLY A 306 -5.24 -13.06 -14.40
CA GLY A 306 -6.54 -12.36 -14.33
C GLY A 306 -7.29 -12.56 -13.01
N LYS A 307 -6.59 -12.92 -11.93
CA LYS A 307 -7.18 -13.10 -10.58
C LYS A 307 -7.24 -11.80 -9.78
N ILE A 308 -6.41 -10.84 -10.14
CA ILE A 308 -6.36 -9.49 -9.57
C ILE A 308 -6.42 -8.49 -10.71
N ASP A 309 -7.29 -7.48 -10.56
CA ASP A 309 -7.29 -6.29 -11.39
C ASP A 309 -7.46 -5.05 -10.51
N THR A 310 -6.47 -4.17 -10.53
CA THR A 310 -6.48 -2.90 -9.78
C THR A 310 -6.65 -1.69 -10.68
N THR A 311 -6.80 -1.88 -11.99
CA THR A 311 -6.97 -0.77 -12.93
C THR A 311 -8.20 0.12 -12.66
N PRO A 312 -9.35 -0.41 -12.14
CA PRO A 312 -10.47 0.44 -11.76
C PRO A 312 -10.17 1.45 -10.64
N LEU A 313 -9.11 1.20 -9.83
CA LEU A 313 -8.67 2.16 -8.80
C LEU A 313 -8.10 3.45 -9.40
N ILE A 314 -7.60 3.42 -10.64
CA ILE A 314 -7.03 4.60 -11.33
C ILE A 314 -8.17 5.49 -11.83
N THR A 315 -8.67 6.34 -10.95
CA THR A 315 -9.76 7.27 -11.28
C THR A 315 -9.28 8.49 -12.05
N HIS A 316 -8.03 8.89 -11.85
CA HIS A 316 -7.44 10.09 -12.45
C HIS A 316 -6.07 9.82 -13.06
N ARG A 317 -5.72 10.58 -14.10
CA ARG A 317 -4.42 10.50 -14.78
C ARG A 317 -3.88 11.91 -15.00
N PHE A 318 -2.66 12.17 -14.57
CA PHE A 318 -1.98 13.45 -14.72
C PHE A 318 -0.56 13.27 -15.25
N PRO A 319 -0.07 14.20 -16.08
CA PRO A 319 1.35 14.25 -16.39
C PRO A 319 2.14 14.78 -15.15
N LEU A 320 3.41 14.43 -15.07
CA LEU A 320 4.27 14.83 -13.93
C LEU A 320 4.34 16.36 -13.77
N ASP A 321 4.27 17.13 -14.84
CA ASP A 321 4.29 18.59 -14.79
C ASP A 321 3.02 19.22 -14.15
N ARG A 322 1.94 18.45 -13.99
CA ARG A 322 0.71 18.82 -13.28
C ARG A 322 0.54 18.09 -11.94
N ILE A 323 1.60 17.55 -11.37
CA ILE A 323 1.53 16.75 -10.13
C ILE A 323 0.99 17.54 -8.93
N GLU A 324 1.23 18.85 -8.87
CA GLU A 324 0.70 19.70 -7.80
C GLU A 324 -0.83 19.75 -7.79
N GLU A 325 -1.44 19.78 -8.97
CA GLU A 325 -2.89 19.70 -9.13
C GLU A 325 -3.40 18.31 -8.73
N ALA A 326 -2.70 17.25 -9.14
CA ALA A 326 -3.03 15.90 -8.77
C ALA A 326 -3.02 15.72 -7.24
N TYR A 327 -2.01 16.25 -6.55
CA TYR A 327 -1.95 16.25 -5.09
C TYR A 327 -3.10 17.03 -4.44
N ARG A 328 -3.48 18.18 -5.00
CA ARG A 328 -4.62 18.96 -4.49
C ARG A 328 -5.92 18.15 -4.52
N ILE A 329 -6.21 17.51 -5.66
CA ILE A 329 -7.39 16.65 -5.84
C ILE A 329 -7.35 15.47 -4.85
N PHE A 330 -6.20 14.80 -4.74
CA PHE A 330 -6.03 13.63 -3.89
C PHE A 330 -6.17 13.98 -2.39
N GLU A 331 -5.54 15.06 -1.94
CA GLU A 331 -5.56 15.53 -0.56
C GLU A 331 -6.98 15.96 -0.14
N ASN A 332 -7.68 16.68 -1.01
CA ASN A 332 -9.03 17.18 -0.73
C ASN A 332 -10.12 16.14 -1.00
N LYS A 333 -9.76 14.96 -1.54
CA LYS A 333 -10.71 13.90 -1.92
C LYS A 333 -11.79 14.39 -2.91
N GLU A 334 -11.37 15.22 -3.87
CA GLU A 334 -12.25 15.79 -4.90
C GLU A 334 -12.57 14.75 -5.99
N ASP A 335 -13.67 14.95 -6.69
CA ASP A 335 -14.07 14.24 -7.92
C ASP A 335 -14.07 12.70 -7.80
N GLY A 336 -14.39 12.16 -6.61
CA GLY A 336 -14.43 10.71 -6.39
C GLY A 336 -13.07 10.02 -6.46
N VAL A 337 -11.97 10.75 -6.23
CA VAL A 337 -10.62 10.21 -6.36
C VAL A 337 -10.37 9.02 -5.45
N ILE A 338 -9.84 7.93 -6.03
CA ILE A 338 -9.33 6.76 -5.33
C ILE A 338 -7.82 6.71 -5.48
N LYS A 339 -7.30 6.57 -6.71
CA LYS A 339 -5.88 6.62 -7.03
C LYS A 339 -5.63 7.49 -8.25
N ILE A 340 -4.48 8.12 -8.27
CA ILE A 340 -4.02 8.94 -9.38
C ILE A 340 -2.79 8.28 -9.98
N ALA A 341 -2.84 8.02 -11.28
CA ALA A 341 -1.67 7.66 -12.06
C ALA A 341 -0.98 8.94 -12.57
N VAL A 342 0.32 9.02 -12.37
CA VAL A 342 1.18 10.13 -12.82
C VAL A 342 2.13 9.59 -13.88
N TYR A 343 2.03 10.09 -15.12
CA TYR A 343 2.87 9.65 -16.24
C TYR A 343 3.94 10.70 -16.59
N ASN A 344 5.08 10.22 -17.09
CA ASN A 344 6.21 11.03 -17.53
C ASN A 344 6.26 11.16 -19.07
#